data_d1327b5a92b4a77edbf6a0dd5c884568
#
_entry.id   d1327b5a92b4a77edbf6a0dd5c884568
#
_cell.length_a   1.000
_cell.length_b   1.000
_cell.length_c   1.000
_cell.angle_alpha   90.00
_cell.angle_beta   90.00
_cell.angle_gamma   90.00
#
_symmetry.space_group_name_H-M   'P 1'
#
loop_
_entity.id
_entity.type
_entity.pdbx_description
1 polymer ?
#
loop_
_entity_poly.entity_id
_entity_poly.type
_entity_poly.pdbx_seq_one_letter_code
_entity_poly.pdbx_strand_id
1 'polypeptide(L)'
;MLRLVLAICYRALYRLHHAICLRSGNPLGHLRLVVVGSYRTGGAGKTPFCTWLAETLSAQGKRVAILCHEYAYDEAAMLREHFAAKPQVKIFTTRNRYRLAHELDRTKEFDFILCDDGFEDSRLVGATTFVLLWENAPTRLCELWPLGNARSLAKDHSSHRSGHTVEIRCNDPASKIRFVLDNITNKKDEDLRSVQGSAHYRQINIFCGIGDPNRLCNDIQEQGIAITDKIFLKDHDRCFSNKLNKALQENPQSAFIITEKDAARLDNGTGKPLPRPDNLYIARQKTIVDETLAHRILNELLNS
;
A
#
# COMPACT_ATOMS: atom_id res chain seq x y z
N MET A 1 -25.56 -20.24 -8.18
CA MET A 1 -26.23 -19.52 -9.28
C MET A 1 -26.27 -18.01 -9.04
N LEU A 2 -26.80 -17.50 -7.92
CA LEU A 2 -26.91 -16.06 -7.63
C LEU A 2 -25.57 -15.32 -7.72
N ARG A 3 -24.48 -15.80 -7.09
CA ARG A 3 -23.16 -15.17 -7.13
C ARG A 3 -22.57 -15.07 -8.54
N LEU A 4 -22.87 -16.04 -9.41
CA LEU A 4 -22.43 -16.00 -10.82
C LEU A 4 -23.13 -14.88 -11.58
N VAL A 5 -24.44 -14.74 -11.41
CA VAL A 5 -25.22 -13.65 -12.02
C VAL A 5 -24.69 -12.29 -11.53
N LEU A 6 -24.45 -12.16 -10.22
CA LEU A 6 -23.87 -10.94 -9.65
C LEU A 6 -22.49 -10.60 -10.23
N ALA A 7 -21.61 -11.60 -10.44
CA ALA A 7 -20.29 -11.37 -11.05
C ALA A 7 -20.41 -10.91 -12.53
N ILE A 8 -21.36 -11.47 -13.28
CA ILE A 8 -21.64 -11.02 -14.67
C ILE A 8 -22.13 -9.58 -14.68
N CYS A 9 -23.13 -9.26 -13.84
CA CYS A 9 -23.66 -7.90 -13.73
C CYS A 9 -22.59 -6.91 -13.29
N TYR A 10 -21.80 -7.26 -12.26
CA TYR A 10 -20.67 -6.44 -11.80
C TYR A 10 -19.70 -6.13 -12.93
N ARG A 11 -19.28 -7.15 -13.69
CA ARG A 11 -18.37 -6.98 -14.81
C ARG A 11 -18.95 -6.09 -15.91
N ALA A 12 -20.24 -6.25 -16.23
CA ALA A 12 -20.89 -5.42 -17.24
C ALA A 12 -20.92 -3.94 -16.81
N LEU A 13 -21.32 -3.66 -15.55
CA LEU A 13 -21.31 -2.31 -14.98
C LEU A 13 -19.88 -1.73 -14.89
N TYR A 14 -18.91 -2.55 -14.46
CA TYR A 14 -17.51 -2.14 -14.42
C TYR A 14 -17.01 -1.70 -15.81
N ARG A 15 -17.24 -2.50 -16.84
CA ARG A 15 -16.81 -2.17 -18.21
C ARG A 15 -17.50 -0.92 -18.76
N LEU A 16 -18.79 -0.74 -18.49
CA LEU A 16 -19.52 0.44 -18.88
C LEU A 16 -18.96 1.69 -18.20
N HIS A 17 -18.80 1.64 -16.88
CA HIS A 17 -18.19 2.72 -16.09
C HIS A 17 -16.78 3.04 -16.58
N HIS A 18 -15.94 2.02 -16.76
CA HIS A 18 -14.57 2.17 -17.26
C HIS A 18 -14.54 2.87 -18.63
N ALA A 19 -15.41 2.46 -19.57
CA ALA A 19 -15.47 3.06 -20.90
C ALA A 19 -15.92 4.52 -20.87
N ILE A 20 -16.89 4.87 -19.99
CA ILE A 20 -17.35 6.26 -19.81
C ILE A 20 -16.22 7.12 -19.21
N CYS A 21 -15.57 6.64 -18.15
CA CYS A 21 -14.49 7.36 -17.51
C CYS A 21 -13.28 7.55 -18.43
N LEU A 22 -12.92 6.54 -19.22
CA LEU A 22 -11.83 6.62 -20.17
C LEU A 22 -12.03 7.75 -21.20
N ARG A 23 -13.27 7.91 -21.71
CA ARG A 23 -13.60 8.97 -22.67
C ARG A 23 -13.51 10.38 -22.09
N SER A 24 -13.60 10.52 -20.77
CA SER A 24 -13.48 11.80 -20.06
C SER A 24 -12.05 12.11 -19.58
N GLY A 25 -11.11 11.16 -19.75
CA GLY A 25 -9.71 11.33 -19.35
C GLY A 25 -8.92 12.12 -20.38
N ASN A 26 -8.03 12.99 -19.87
CA ASN A 26 -7.03 13.69 -20.69
C ASN A 26 -5.65 13.47 -20.06
N PRO A 27 -4.58 13.38 -20.87
CA PRO A 27 -3.23 13.29 -20.35
C PRO A 27 -2.82 14.60 -19.64
N LEU A 28 -1.85 14.51 -18.73
CA LEU A 28 -1.21 15.68 -18.13
C LEU A 28 -0.29 16.37 -19.15
N GLY A 29 -0.09 17.68 -19.00
CA GLY A 29 0.69 18.47 -19.94
C GLY A 29 2.18 18.52 -19.62
N HIS A 30 2.54 18.48 -18.33
CA HIS A 30 3.91 18.68 -17.86
C HIS A 30 4.41 17.59 -16.94
N LEU A 31 3.54 17.11 -16.02
CA LEU A 31 3.92 16.12 -15.01
C LEU A 31 3.87 14.71 -15.56
N ARG A 32 4.83 13.90 -15.15
CA ARG A 32 4.80 12.46 -15.43
C ARG A 32 3.89 11.77 -14.45
N LEU A 33 2.86 11.11 -14.98
CA LEU A 33 1.87 10.39 -14.19
C LEU A 33 2.27 8.92 -14.08
N VAL A 34 2.41 8.46 -12.85
CA VAL A 34 2.68 7.05 -12.53
C VAL A 34 1.53 6.51 -11.69
N VAL A 35 0.99 5.38 -12.09
CA VAL A 35 -0.09 4.69 -11.38
C VAL A 35 0.44 3.37 -10.84
N VAL A 36 0.25 3.14 -9.56
CA VAL A 36 0.52 1.83 -8.93
C VAL A 36 -0.80 1.17 -8.56
N GLY A 37 -0.92 -0.10 -8.91
CA GLY A 37 -2.16 -0.82 -8.64
C GLY A 37 -2.05 -2.32 -8.67
N SER A 38 -3.20 -2.98 -8.55
CA SER A 38 -3.35 -4.44 -8.63
C SER A 38 -4.75 -4.79 -9.08
N TYR A 39 -4.92 -5.90 -9.76
CA TYR A 39 -6.24 -6.44 -10.12
C TYR A 39 -7.05 -6.87 -8.90
N ARG A 40 -6.40 -7.20 -7.77
CA ARG A 40 -7.02 -7.77 -6.58
C ARG A 40 -7.10 -6.77 -5.44
N THR A 41 -8.05 -6.99 -4.54
CA THR A 41 -8.18 -6.21 -3.30
C THR A 41 -7.19 -6.69 -2.25
N GLY A 42 -6.70 -5.76 -1.41
CA GLY A 42 -5.88 -6.04 -0.22
C GLY A 42 -4.42 -6.37 -0.51
N GLY A 43 -3.56 -6.19 0.45
CA GLY A 43 -2.20 -6.73 0.65
C GLY A 43 -1.19 -6.79 -0.51
N ALA A 44 -1.46 -6.16 -1.66
CA ALA A 44 -0.64 -6.31 -2.87
C ALA A 44 0.71 -5.55 -2.85
N GLY A 45 1.04 -4.83 -1.77
CA GLY A 45 2.28 -4.09 -1.66
C GLY A 45 2.30 -2.77 -2.45
N LYS A 46 1.14 -2.22 -2.83
CA LYS A 46 1.04 -0.98 -3.61
C LYS A 46 1.70 0.20 -2.91
N THR A 47 1.30 0.48 -1.68
CA THR A 47 1.85 1.58 -0.88
C THR A 47 3.35 1.43 -0.59
N PRO A 48 3.88 0.26 -0.19
CA PRO A 48 5.32 0.04 -0.09
C PRO A 48 6.08 0.25 -1.41
N PHE A 49 5.50 -0.15 -2.54
CA PHE A 49 6.12 0.10 -3.84
C PHE A 49 6.07 1.57 -4.24
N CYS A 50 4.97 2.29 -3.97
CA CYS A 50 4.90 3.75 -4.12
C CYS A 50 5.94 4.45 -3.26
N THR A 51 6.16 4.00 -2.02
CA THR A 51 7.19 4.51 -1.12
C THR A 51 8.57 4.36 -1.75
N TRP A 52 8.91 3.15 -2.21
CA TRP A 52 10.19 2.89 -2.86
C TRP A 52 10.39 3.75 -4.12
N LEU A 53 9.37 3.90 -4.97
CA LEU A 53 9.42 4.78 -6.15
C LEU A 53 9.70 6.24 -5.77
N ALA A 54 8.96 6.76 -4.78
CA ALA A 54 9.13 8.13 -4.33
C ALA A 54 10.52 8.38 -3.72
N GLU A 55 11.05 7.42 -2.94
CA GLU A 55 12.42 7.46 -2.42
C GLU A 55 13.44 7.50 -3.54
N THR A 56 13.30 6.60 -4.51
CA THR A 56 14.23 6.47 -5.63
C THR A 56 14.21 7.72 -6.51
N LEU A 57 13.04 8.26 -6.84
CA LEU A 57 12.90 9.48 -7.62
C LEU A 57 13.43 10.71 -6.87
N SER A 58 13.12 10.82 -5.57
CA SER A 58 13.61 11.94 -4.76
C SER A 58 15.13 11.92 -4.55
N ALA A 59 15.74 10.73 -4.49
CA ALA A 59 17.19 10.57 -4.47
C ALA A 59 17.85 11.04 -5.79
N GLN A 60 17.11 11.05 -6.91
CA GLN A 60 17.50 11.65 -8.19
C GLN A 60 17.17 13.14 -8.29
N GLY A 61 16.84 13.79 -7.17
CA GLY A 61 16.50 15.20 -7.11
C GLY A 61 15.12 15.58 -7.66
N LYS A 62 14.23 14.58 -7.92
CA LYS A 62 12.89 14.83 -8.46
C LYS A 62 11.91 15.20 -7.35
N ARG A 63 10.99 16.11 -7.65
CA ARG A 63 9.89 16.51 -6.78
C ARG A 63 8.69 15.64 -7.06
N VAL A 64 8.17 14.97 -6.04
CA VAL A 64 7.17 13.91 -6.17
C VAL A 64 5.92 14.25 -5.36
N ALA A 65 4.75 14.18 -6.00
CA ALA A 65 3.46 14.20 -5.33
C ALA A 65 2.88 12.78 -5.26
N ILE A 66 2.56 12.28 -4.06
CA ILE A 66 1.84 11.01 -3.89
C ILE A 66 0.37 11.31 -3.66
N LEU A 67 -0.51 10.73 -4.48
CA LEU A 67 -1.95 10.87 -4.37
C LEU A 67 -2.56 9.61 -3.78
N CYS A 68 -3.08 9.70 -2.55
CA CYS A 68 -3.84 8.67 -1.87
C CYS A 68 -5.34 8.96 -1.95
N HIS A 69 -6.18 7.93 -1.88
CA HIS A 69 -7.60 8.14 -1.72
C HIS A 69 -7.93 8.55 -0.27
N GLU A 70 -8.93 9.41 -0.08
CA GLU A 70 -9.26 9.95 1.26
C GLU A 70 -9.67 8.87 2.28
N TYR A 71 -10.24 7.73 1.84
CA TYR A 71 -10.55 6.63 2.76
C TYR A 71 -9.32 5.85 3.21
N ALA A 72 -8.17 5.99 2.51
CA ALA A 72 -6.89 5.41 2.88
C ALA A 72 -6.08 6.39 3.78
N TYR A 73 -6.75 6.97 4.78
CA TYR A 73 -6.18 8.00 5.65
C TYR A 73 -4.98 7.50 6.46
N ASP A 74 -5.00 6.23 6.86
CA ASP A 74 -3.94 5.54 7.59
C ASP A 74 -2.69 5.36 6.72
N GLU A 75 -2.85 4.97 5.45
CA GLU A 75 -1.74 4.88 4.49
C GLU A 75 -1.15 6.26 4.20
N ALA A 76 -1.99 7.28 4.03
CA ALA A 76 -1.53 8.65 3.85
C ALA A 76 -0.80 9.21 5.08
N ALA A 77 -1.25 8.88 6.29
CA ALA A 77 -0.58 9.29 7.53
C ALA A 77 0.79 8.62 7.67
N MET A 78 0.87 7.30 7.41
CA MET A 78 2.12 6.54 7.38
C MET A 78 3.11 7.16 6.37
N LEU A 79 2.67 7.47 5.16
CA LEU A 79 3.52 8.11 4.14
C LEU A 79 4.01 9.50 4.58
N ARG A 80 3.15 10.31 5.23
CA ARG A 80 3.57 11.63 5.74
C ARG A 80 4.63 11.51 6.83
N GLU A 81 4.49 10.54 7.75
CA GLU A 81 5.49 10.25 8.78
C GLU A 81 6.81 9.81 8.11
N HIS A 82 6.74 8.87 7.16
CA HIS A 82 7.90 8.33 6.45
C HIS A 82 8.69 9.42 5.70
N PHE A 83 7.99 10.34 5.02
CA PHE A 83 8.60 11.41 4.23
C PHE A 83 8.75 12.74 4.96
N ALA A 84 8.56 12.80 6.28
CA ALA A 84 8.62 14.04 7.05
C ALA A 84 9.96 14.80 6.89
N ALA A 85 11.07 14.07 6.75
CA ALA A 85 12.41 14.65 6.53
C ALA A 85 12.78 14.87 5.04
N LYS A 86 11.87 14.57 4.09
CA LYS A 86 12.11 14.65 2.64
C LYS A 86 11.17 15.67 1.99
N PRO A 87 11.49 16.98 1.98
CA PRO A 87 10.60 18.04 1.50
C PRO A 87 10.24 17.95 0.01
N GLN A 88 11.02 17.17 -0.78
CA GLN A 88 10.75 16.91 -2.19
C GLN A 88 9.55 16.00 -2.41
N VAL A 89 9.09 15.25 -1.39
CA VAL A 89 7.94 14.34 -1.48
C VAL A 89 6.78 14.92 -0.69
N LYS A 90 5.65 15.18 -1.36
CA LYS A 90 4.42 15.66 -0.71
C LYS A 90 3.29 14.67 -0.89
N ILE A 91 2.52 14.44 0.17
CA ILE A 91 1.42 13.48 0.22
C ILE A 91 0.09 14.21 0.25
N PHE A 92 -0.77 13.90 -0.72
CA PHE A 92 -2.11 14.46 -0.88
C PHE A 92 -3.16 13.39 -0.72
N THR A 93 -4.28 13.74 -0.10
CA THR A 93 -5.48 12.90 -0.02
C THR A 93 -6.62 13.54 -0.79
N THR A 94 -7.34 12.74 -1.61
CA THR A 94 -8.41 13.25 -2.44
C THR A 94 -9.44 12.16 -2.79
N ARG A 95 -10.70 12.56 -3.02
CA ARG A 95 -11.72 11.71 -3.64
C ARG A 95 -11.52 11.57 -5.14
N ASN A 96 -10.89 12.56 -5.78
CA ASN A 96 -10.78 12.64 -7.23
C ASN A 96 -9.32 12.86 -7.64
N ARG A 97 -8.57 11.76 -7.78
CA ARG A 97 -7.14 11.78 -8.17
C ARG A 97 -6.94 12.45 -9.52
N TYR A 98 -7.84 12.20 -10.49
CA TYR A 98 -7.78 12.80 -11.82
C TYR A 98 -7.82 14.33 -11.75
N ARG A 99 -8.79 14.89 -11.03
CA ARG A 99 -8.92 16.34 -10.89
C ARG A 99 -7.69 16.94 -10.20
N LEU A 100 -7.26 16.35 -9.08
CA LEU A 100 -6.12 16.87 -8.34
C LEU A 100 -4.81 16.75 -9.15
N ALA A 101 -4.63 15.69 -9.94
CA ALA A 101 -3.47 15.55 -10.81
C ALA A 101 -3.41 16.71 -11.82
N HIS A 102 -4.53 17.09 -12.45
CA HIS A 102 -4.59 18.25 -13.34
C HIS A 102 -4.40 19.59 -12.63
N GLU A 103 -4.86 19.73 -11.37
CA GLU A 103 -4.61 20.93 -10.57
C GLU A 103 -3.11 21.07 -10.28
N LEU A 104 -2.45 20.00 -9.86
CA LEU A 104 -0.99 19.98 -9.59
C LEU A 104 -0.16 20.17 -10.87
N ASP A 105 -0.60 19.64 -12.01
CA ASP A 105 0.09 19.83 -13.30
C ASP A 105 0.22 21.30 -13.68
N ARG A 106 -0.78 22.11 -13.34
CA ARG A 106 -0.75 23.56 -13.60
C ARG A 106 0.22 24.33 -12.71
N THR A 107 0.53 23.81 -11.52
CA THR A 107 1.43 24.52 -10.58
C THR A 107 2.89 24.39 -10.98
N LYS A 108 3.27 23.35 -11.71
CA LYS A 108 4.67 23.00 -12.06
C LYS A 108 5.60 22.83 -10.84
N GLU A 109 5.00 22.57 -9.67
CA GLU A 109 5.76 22.36 -8.44
C GLU A 109 6.42 20.99 -8.36
N PHE A 110 5.92 20.01 -9.12
CA PHE A 110 6.37 18.61 -9.10
C PHE A 110 6.88 18.19 -10.47
N ASP A 111 7.64 17.10 -10.49
CA ASP A 111 8.13 16.45 -11.70
C ASP A 111 7.33 15.15 -11.95
N PHE A 112 6.86 14.51 -10.86
CA PHE A 112 6.11 13.27 -10.89
C PHE A 112 4.86 13.32 -10.01
N ILE A 113 3.80 12.66 -10.47
CA ILE A 113 2.64 12.27 -9.66
C ILE A 113 2.60 10.75 -9.56
N LEU A 114 2.61 10.20 -8.35
CA LEU A 114 2.40 8.80 -8.06
C LEU A 114 0.99 8.61 -7.51
N CYS A 115 0.13 7.86 -8.22
CA CYS A 115 -1.20 7.51 -7.74
C CYS A 115 -1.16 6.15 -7.06
N ASP A 116 -1.25 6.14 -5.73
CA ASP A 116 -1.37 4.91 -4.94
C ASP A 116 -2.79 4.33 -5.07
N ASP A 117 -2.86 3.04 -5.45
CA ASP A 117 -4.11 2.32 -5.77
C ASP A 117 -4.98 3.02 -6.83
N GLY A 118 -4.33 3.60 -7.86
CA GLY A 118 -5.00 4.36 -8.93
C GLY A 118 -5.43 3.52 -10.13
N PHE A 119 -5.17 2.22 -10.18
CA PHE A 119 -5.33 1.36 -11.36
C PHE A 119 -6.75 1.30 -11.91
N GLU A 120 -7.76 1.38 -11.04
CA GLU A 120 -9.16 1.32 -11.43
C GLU A 120 -9.71 2.66 -11.98
N ASP A 121 -8.98 3.77 -11.82
CA ASP A 121 -9.38 5.07 -12.36
C ASP A 121 -8.90 5.22 -13.82
N SER A 122 -9.76 4.85 -14.76
CA SER A 122 -9.46 4.89 -16.19
C SER A 122 -9.32 6.30 -16.78
N ARG A 123 -9.63 7.36 -16.00
CA ARG A 123 -9.39 8.75 -16.41
C ARG A 123 -7.90 9.13 -16.36
N LEU A 124 -7.09 8.35 -15.64
CA LEU A 124 -5.64 8.55 -15.52
C LEU A 124 -4.92 8.05 -16.79
N VAL A 125 -5.21 8.68 -17.91
CA VAL A 125 -4.66 8.34 -19.23
C VAL A 125 -3.23 8.88 -19.39
N GLY A 126 -2.42 8.24 -20.25
CA GLY A 126 -1.02 8.61 -20.47
C GLY A 126 -0.07 8.22 -19.32
N ALA A 127 -0.58 7.51 -18.31
CA ALA A 127 0.22 7.09 -17.16
C ALA A 127 1.15 5.92 -17.49
N THR A 128 2.36 5.91 -16.91
CA THR A 128 3.11 4.67 -16.70
C THR A 128 2.46 3.91 -15.55
N THR A 129 1.92 2.74 -15.82
CA THR A 129 1.15 1.96 -14.85
C THR A 129 1.91 0.72 -14.41
N PHE A 130 2.19 0.58 -13.13
CA PHE A 130 2.76 -0.61 -12.52
C PHE A 130 1.65 -1.44 -11.86
N VAL A 131 1.47 -2.67 -12.34
CA VAL A 131 0.49 -3.62 -11.79
C VAL A 131 1.21 -4.69 -11.02
N LEU A 132 1.02 -4.72 -9.70
CA LEU A 132 1.66 -5.68 -8.81
C LEU A 132 0.86 -6.99 -8.77
N LEU A 133 1.54 -8.10 -9.04
CA LEU A 133 0.97 -9.43 -9.14
C LEU A 133 1.58 -10.37 -8.10
N TRP A 134 0.76 -10.88 -7.16
CA TRP A 134 1.12 -11.98 -6.27
C TRP A 134 0.78 -13.35 -6.87
N GLU A 135 -0.17 -13.36 -7.75
CA GLU A 135 -0.64 -14.49 -8.52
C GLU A 135 -0.72 -14.07 -10.00
N ASN A 136 -1.08 -14.98 -10.86
CA ASN A 136 -1.34 -14.64 -12.26
C ASN A 136 -2.45 -13.59 -12.37
N ALA A 137 -2.34 -12.75 -13.39
CA ALA A 137 -3.40 -11.79 -13.70
C ALA A 137 -4.74 -12.52 -13.89
N PRO A 138 -5.86 -12.02 -13.32
CA PRO A 138 -7.13 -12.69 -13.37
C PRO A 138 -7.70 -12.69 -14.80
N THR A 139 -8.06 -13.87 -15.29
CA THR A 139 -8.59 -14.07 -16.65
C THR A 139 -10.00 -14.66 -16.66
N ARG A 140 -10.40 -15.34 -15.59
CA ARG A 140 -11.65 -16.09 -15.49
C ARG A 140 -12.66 -15.38 -14.61
N LEU A 141 -13.95 -15.52 -14.96
CA LEU A 141 -15.04 -14.87 -14.23
C LEU A 141 -15.13 -15.33 -12.75
N CYS A 142 -14.72 -16.56 -12.45
CA CYS A 142 -14.72 -17.07 -11.08
C CYS A 142 -13.71 -16.37 -10.15
N GLU A 143 -12.75 -15.65 -10.70
CA GLU A 143 -11.77 -14.87 -9.94
C GLU A 143 -12.29 -13.47 -9.59
N LEU A 144 -13.35 -13.02 -10.30
CA LEU A 144 -13.94 -11.68 -10.14
C LEU A 144 -14.91 -11.65 -8.94
N TRP A 145 -14.94 -10.51 -8.23
CA TRP A 145 -15.93 -10.28 -7.18
C TRP A 145 -17.38 -10.44 -7.69
N PRO A 146 -18.30 -11.06 -6.98
CA PRO A 146 -18.17 -11.64 -5.62
C PRO A 146 -17.83 -13.15 -5.59
N LEU A 147 -17.35 -13.72 -6.69
CA LEU A 147 -16.90 -15.11 -6.75
C LEU A 147 -15.47 -15.29 -6.25
N GLY A 148 -14.60 -14.35 -6.55
CA GLY A 148 -13.22 -14.23 -6.12
C GLY A 148 -12.91 -12.86 -5.55
N ASN A 149 -11.62 -12.49 -5.47
CA ASN A 149 -11.14 -11.25 -4.90
C ASN A 149 -10.64 -10.22 -5.94
N ALA A 150 -10.75 -10.53 -7.24
CA ALA A 150 -10.37 -9.59 -8.28
C ALA A 150 -11.44 -8.51 -8.48
N ARG A 151 -10.99 -7.25 -8.62
CA ARG A 151 -11.84 -6.09 -8.96
C ARG A 151 -12.14 -6.04 -10.45
N SER A 152 -11.21 -6.51 -11.27
CA SER A 152 -11.28 -6.49 -12.72
C SER A 152 -10.51 -7.64 -13.33
N LEU A 153 -10.78 -7.98 -14.60
CA LEU A 153 -10.01 -8.99 -15.34
C LEU A 153 -8.97 -8.30 -16.23
N ALA A 154 -7.84 -8.96 -16.45
CA ALA A 154 -6.76 -8.43 -17.28
C ALA A 154 -7.24 -7.94 -18.66
N LYS A 155 -8.10 -8.73 -19.31
CA LYS A 155 -8.69 -8.37 -20.62
C LYS A 155 -9.60 -7.14 -20.60
N ASP A 156 -10.06 -6.70 -19.43
CA ASP A 156 -10.90 -5.50 -19.33
C ASP A 156 -10.05 -4.21 -19.34
N HIS A 157 -8.71 -4.33 -19.25
CA HIS A 157 -7.75 -3.23 -19.30
C HIS A 157 -6.90 -3.18 -20.57
N SER A 158 -6.87 -4.27 -21.36
CA SER A 158 -5.88 -4.48 -22.43
C SER A 158 -6.01 -3.58 -23.68
N SER A 159 -7.05 -2.77 -23.79
CA SER A 159 -7.33 -2.05 -25.07
C SER A 159 -7.46 -0.54 -24.97
N HIS A 160 -7.28 0.09 -23.79
CA HIS A 160 -7.87 1.43 -23.63
C HIS A 160 -7.01 2.50 -22.94
N ARG A 161 -5.78 2.21 -22.53
CA ARG A 161 -4.92 3.25 -21.94
C ARG A 161 -3.85 3.68 -22.94
N SER A 162 -3.88 4.96 -23.31
CA SER A 162 -2.73 5.61 -23.94
C SER A 162 -1.63 5.80 -22.90
N GLY A 163 -0.90 4.76 -22.60
CA GLY A 163 0.17 4.73 -21.60
C GLY A 163 0.80 3.35 -21.55
N HIS A 164 1.92 3.24 -20.85
CA HIS A 164 2.65 1.99 -20.71
C HIS A 164 2.22 1.25 -19.43
N THR A 165 1.88 -0.05 -19.56
CA THR A 165 1.55 -0.91 -18.41
C THR A 165 2.60 -1.98 -18.23
N VAL A 166 3.18 -2.03 -17.03
CA VAL A 166 4.19 -3.01 -16.61
C VAL A 166 3.61 -3.89 -15.53
N GLU A 167 3.43 -5.16 -15.80
CA GLU A 167 3.06 -6.16 -14.80
C GLU A 167 4.32 -6.66 -14.08
N ILE A 168 4.32 -6.63 -12.76
CA ILE A 168 5.46 -7.01 -11.93
C ILE A 168 5.03 -8.08 -10.95
N ARG A 169 5.66 -9.26 -11.01
CA ARG A 169 5.49 -10.31 -10.00
C ARG A 169 6.19 -9.94 -8.71
N CYS A 170 5.54 -10.24 -7.60
CA CYS A 170 6.00 -9.91 -6.26
C CYS A 170 6.12 -11.16 -5.38
N ASN A 171 7.11 -11.18 -4.50
CA ASN A 171 7.32 -12.18 -3.44
C ASN A 171 7.41 -13.66 -3.89
N ASP A 172 7.74 -13.91 -5.14
CA ASP A 172 8.17 -15.22 -5.64
C ASP A 172 9.71 -15.29 -5.48
N PRO A 173 10.34 -16.45 -5.23
CA PRO A 173 11.79 -16.58 -5.20
C PRO A 173 12.51 -16.07 -6.46
N ALA A 174 11.86 -16.15 -7.62
CA ALA A 174 12.33 -15.57 -8.88
C ALA A 174 11.90 -14.09 -9.06
N SER A 175 11.15 -13.52 -8.14
CA SER A 175 10.58 -12.18 -8.24
C SER A 175 11.65 -11.12 -8.00
N LYS A 176 11.62 -10.11 -8.86
CA LYS A 176 12.50 -8.93 -8.75
C LYS A 176 12.03 -7.89 -7.75
N ILE A 177 10.86 -8.08 -7.15
CA ILE A 177 10.34 -7.26 -6.04
C ILE A 177 9.92 -8.17 -4.89
N ARG A 178 10.41 -7.83 -3.70
CA ARG A 178 10.05 -8.50 -2.45
C ARG A 178 9.70 -7.46 -1.39
N PHE A 179 8.65 -7.75 -0.64
CA PHE A 179 8.25 -6.99 0.54
C PHE A 179 8.62 -7.81 1.76
N VAL A 180 9.64 -7.39 2.47
CA VAL A 180 10.21 -8.13 3.60
C VAL A 180 10.01 -7.36 4.90
N LEU A 181 9.86 -8.08 5.99
CA LEU A 181 9.88 -7.51 7.32
C LEU A 181 11.31 -7.04 7.63
N ASP A 182 11.50 -5.73 7.84
CA ASP A 182 12.80 -5.10 8.07
C ASP A 182 13.19 -5.17 9.54
N ASN A 183 12.38 -4.56 10.40
CA ASN A 183 12.60 -4.52 11.83
C ASN A 183 11.28 -4.50 12.61
N ILE A 184 11.37 -4.79 13.91
CA ILE A 184 10.25 -4.72 14.85
C ILE A 184 10.73 -3.94 16.06
N THR A 185 10.47 -2.64 16.12
CA THR A 185 11.01 -1.76 17.15
C THR A 185 9.93 -1.05 17.95
N ASN A 186 10.24 -0.73 19.21
CA ASN A 186 9.41 0.11 20.05
C ASN A 186 9.76 1.60 19.89
N LYS A 187 9.16 2.48 20.71
CA LYS A 187 9.42 3.94 20.69
C LYS A 187 10.85 4.34 21.07
N LYS A 188 11.63 3.42 21.67
CA LYS A 188 13.04 3.64 22.04
C LYS A 188 14.00 3.07 21.00
N ASP A 189 13.49 2.64 19.85
CA ASP A 189 14.22 1.93 18.80
C ASP A 189 14.86 0.60 19.27
N GLU A 190 14.34 0.03 20.36
CA GLU A 190 14.74 -1.31 20.82
C GLU A 190 14.10 -2.37 19.92
N ASP A 191 14.94 -3.18 19.29
CA ASP A 191 14.46 -4.29 18.45
C ASP A 191 13.93 -5.44 19.33
N LEU A 192 12.74 -5.94 19.01
CA LEU A 192 12.10 -7.04 19.74
C LEU A 192 12.98 -8.31 19.78
N ARG A 193 13.77 -8.55 18.73
CA ARG A 193 14.71 -9.68 18.67
C ARG A 193 15.78 -9.60 19.74
N SER A 194 16.23 -8.41 20.11
CA SER A 194 17.25 -8.21 21.14
C SER A 194 16.73 -8.42 22.56
N VAL A 195 15.42 -8.25 22.77
CA VAL A 195 14.77 -8.44 24.08
C VAL A 195 14.06 -9.80 24.21
N GLN A 196 13.96 -10.55 23.13
CA GLN A 196 13.46 -11.92 23.14
C GLN A 196 14.48 -12.82 23.85
N GLY A 197 14.06 -13.44 24.95
CA GLY A 197 14.93 -14.26 25.81
C GLY A 197 15.49 -13.56 27.05
N SER A 198 15.44 -12.21 27.12
CA SER A 198 15.46 -11.51 28.40
C SER A 198 14.09 -11.67 29.06
N ALA A 199 14.02 -11.86 30.37
CA ALA A 199 12.76 -12.10 31.12
C ALA A 199 11.75 -10.92 31.08
N HIS A 200 11.79 -10.06 30.04
CA HIS A 200 11.04 -8.82 29.95
C HIS A 200 9.57 -9.04 29.60
N TYR A 201 9.28 -9.96 28.66
CA TYR A 201 7.90 -10.22 28.26
C TYR A 201 7.57 -11.71 28.36
N ARG A 202 6.43 -12.00 29.00
CA ARG A 202 5.91 -13.37 29.12
C ARG A 202 5.26 -13.87 27.82
N GLN A 203 4.75 -12.96 27.02
CA GLN A 203 4.01 -13.25 25.80
C GLN A 203 4.32 -12.20 24.74
N ILE A 204 4.33 -12.64 23.48
CA ILE A 204 4.44 -11.78 22.30
C ILE A 204 3.17 -11.98 21.48
N ASN A 205 2.36 -10.92 21.38
CA ASN A 205 1.06 -10.96 20.74
C ASN A 205 1.07 -10.10 19.49
N ILE A 206 0.40 -10.55 18.42
CA ILE A 206 0.14 -9.73 17.24
C ILE A 206 -1.24 -9.12 17.36
N PHE A 207 -1.32 -7.81 17.13
CA PHE A 207 -2.56 -7.06 17.11
C PHE A 207 -2.61 -6.23 15.81
N CYS A 208 -3.35 -6.66 14.79
CA CYS A 208 -3.34 -5.96 13.51
C CYS A 208 -4.70 -5.95 12.81
N GLY A 209 -4.90 -4.89 11.98
CA GLY A 209 -6.06 -4.71 11.13
C GLY A 209 -5.65 -4.46 9.68
N ILE A 210 -5.03 -5.44 9.04
CA ILE A 210 -4.51 -5.38 7.67
C ILE A 210 -5.14 -6.47 6.79
N GLY A 211 -4.97 -6.35 5.47
CA GLY A 211 -5.58 -7.27 4.49
C GLY A 211 -5.03 -8.69 4.51
N ASP A 212 -3.77 -8.90 4.93
CA ASP A 212 -3.15 -10.23 5.04
C ASP A 212 -2.34 -10.38 6.34
N PRO A 213 -3.03 -10.64 7.46
CA PRO A 213 -2.38 -10.80 8.76
C PRO A 213 -1.58 -12.10 8.88
N ASN A 214 -1.93 -13.14 8.11
CA ASN A 214 -1.22 -14.42 8.17
C ASN A 214 0.19 -14.32 7.60
N ARG A 215 0.37 -13.55 6.52
CA ARG A 215 1.69 -13.26 5.98
C ARG A 215 2.58 -12.58 7.02
N LEU A 216 2.07 -11.55 7.71
CA LEU A 216 2.82 -10.89 8.77
C LEU A 216 3.26 -11.87 9.87
N CYS A 217 2.37 -12.80 10.27
CA CYS A 217 2.72 -13.82 11.25
C CYS A 217 3.85 -14.73 10.77
N ASN A 218 3.80 -15.15 9.51
CA ASN A 218 4.84 -16.00 8.92
C ASN A 218 6.18 -15.26 8.86
N ASP A 219 6.17 -14.01 8.36
CA ASP A 219 7.38 -13.16 8.28
C ASP A 219 8.03 -12.96 9.66
N ILE A 220 7.22 -12.78 10.73
CA ILE A 220 7.69 -12.64 12.10
C ILE A 220 8.26 -13.97 12.63
N GLN A 221 7.57 -15.09 12.35
CA GLN A 221 8.03 -16.42 12.78
C GLN A 221 9.33 -16.85 12.07
N GLU A 222 9.49 -16.49 10.79
CA GLU A 222 10.73 -16.72 10.03
C GLU A 222 11.93 -15.96 10.62
N GLN A 223 11.68 -14.84 11.32
CA GLN A 223 12.71 -14.13 12.09
C GLN A 223 13.00 -14.76 13.48
N GLY A 224 12.41 -15.91 13.78
CA GLY A 224 12.62 -16.64 15.03
C GLY A 224 11.81 -16.11 16.21
N ILE A 225 10.83 -15.24 16.00
CA ILE A 225 9.98 -14.70 17.06
C ILE A 225 8.76 -15.61 17.28
N ALA A 226 8.65 -16.16 18.50
CA ALA A 226 7.51 -17.00 18.88
C ALA A 226 6.30 -16.14 19.22
N ILE A 227 5.24 -16.27 18.43
CA ILE A 227 3.96 -15.56 18.64
C ILE A 227 3.09 -16.37 19.60
N THR A 228 2.63 -15.73 20.68
CA THR A 228 1.78 -16.37 21.68
C THR A 228 0.30 -16.25 21.31
N ASP A 229 -0.16 -15.07 20.92
CA ASP A 229 -1.57 -14.82 20.56
C ASP A 229 -1.68 -13.92 19.33
N LYS A 230 -2.81 -14.05 18.61
CA LYS A 230 -3.09 -13.38 17.35
C LYS A 230 -4.46 -12.72 17.40
N ILE A 231 -4.49 -11.39 17.45
CA ILE A 231 -5.71 -10.58 17.49
C ILE A 231 -5.84 -9.85 16.16
N PHE A 232 -6.72 -10.36 15.30
CA PHE A 232 -6.94 -9.79 13.98
C PHE A 232 -8.25 -8.99 13.94
N LEU A 233 -8.15 -7.75 13.53
CA LEU A 233 -9.29 -6.87 13.28
C LEU A 233 -9.53 -6.72 11.78
N LYS A 234 -10.69 -6.17 11.43
CA LYS A 234 -10.99 -5.81 10.03
C LYS A 234 -10.02 -4.70 9.58
N ASP A 235 -9.63 -4.74 8.29
CA ASP A 235 -8.91 -3.63 7.69
C ASP A 235 -9.74 -2.33 7.83
N HIS A 236 -9.07 -1.23 8.19
CA HIS A 236 -9.69 0.08 8.50
C HIS A 236 -10.72 0.05 9.67
N ASP A 237 -10.53 -0.82 10.68
CA ASP A 237 -11.39 -0.83 11.88
C ASP A 237 -11.26 0.50 12.63
N ARG A 238 -12.37 1.23 12.74
CA ARG A 238 -12.44 2.54 13.41
C ARG A 238 -12.22 2.47 14.93
N CYS A 239 -12.43 1.29 15.51
CA CYS A 239 -12.23 1.06 16.95
C CYS A 239 -10.84 0.48 17.28
N PHE A 240 -9.93 0.42 16.29
CA PHE A 240 -8.60 -0.18 16.44
C PHE A 240 -7.87 0.36 17.68
N SER A 241 -7.70 1.68 17.79
CA SER A 241 -6.97 2.33 18.90
C SER A 241 -7.56 2.00 20.28
N ASN A 242 -8.89 2.02 20.42
CA ASN A 242 -9.54 1.71 21.69
C ASN A 242 -9.34 0.23 22.07
N LYS A 243 -9.47 -0.68 21.11
CA LYS A 243 -9.27 -2.12 21.34
C LYS A 243 -7.82 -2.43 21.70
N LEU A 244 -6.85 -1.81 20.99
CA LEU A 244 -5.43 -1.96 21.30
C LEU A 244 -5.09 -1.43 22.69
N ASN A 245 -5.55 -0.23 23.05
CA ASN A 245 -5.31 0.36 24.37
C ASN A 245 -5.86 -0.53 25.48
N LYS A 246 -7.04 -1.11 25.29
CA LYS A 246 -7.61 -2.07 26.24
C LYS A 246 -6.71 -3.31 26.38
N ALA A 247 -6.28 -3.90 25.28
CA ALA A 247 -5.41 -5.07 25.28
C ALA A 247 -4.07 -4.81 25.98
N LEU A 248 -3.46 -3.62 25.75
CA LEU A 248 -2.23 -3.17 26.41
C LEU A 248 -2.39 -3.02 27.92
N GLN A 249 -3.53 -2.44 28.38
CA GLN A 249 -3.83 -2.25 29.80
C GLN A 249 -4.08 -3.59 30.53
N GLU A 250 -4.80 -4.49 29.87
CA GLU A 250 -5.13 -5.81 30.44
C GLU A 250 -3.90 -6.75 30.50
N ASN A 251 -2.89 -6.52 29.65
CA ASN A 251 -1.70 -7.39 29.53
C ASN A 251 -0.40 -6.58 29.57
N PRO A 252 -0.07 -5.90 30.67
CA PRO A 252 1.11 -5.01 30.73
C PRO A 252 2.44 -5.74 30.64
N GLN A 253 2.47 -7.06 30.90
CA GLN A 253 3.67 -7.91 30.81
C GLN A 253 3.81 -8.60 29.44
N SER A 254 2.94 -8.29 28.48
CA SER A 254 3.00 -8.82 27.12
C SER A 254 3.51 -7.76 26.15
N ALA A 255 4.35 -8.16 25.19
CA ALA A 255 4.66 -7.32 24.04
C ALA A 255 3.55 -7.42 23.00
N PHE A 256 3.22 -6.31 22.37
CA PHE A 256 2.26 -6.26 21.27
C PHE A 256 2.96 -5.78 20.00
N ILE A 257 2.78 -6.50 18.91
CA ILE A 257 3.28 -6.14 17.60
C ILE A 257 2.11 -5.62 16.77
N ILE A 258 2.25 -4.42 16.22
CA ILE A 258 1.35 -3.81 15.24
C ILE A 258 2.12 -3.47 13.96
N THR A 259 1.42 -3.18 12.85
CA THR A 259 2.07 -2.69 11.62
C THR A 259 2.24 -1.17 11.64
N GLU A 260 3.05 -0.62 10.71
CA GLU A 260 3.15 0.82 10.48
C GLU A 260 1.80 1.44 10.12
N LYS A 261 1.01 0.74 9.29
CA LYS A 261 -0.36 1.15 8.94
C LYS A 261 -1.26 1.24 10.18
N ASP A 262 -1.16 0.28 11.09
CA ASP A 262 -1.91 0.28 12.35
C ASP A 262 -1.42 1.37 13.29
N ALA A 263 -0.10 1.62 13.33
CA ALA A 263 0.49 2.70 14.13
C ALA A 263 -0.01 4.09 13.69
N ALA A 264 -0.16 4.30 12.38
CA ALA A 264 -0.71 5.55 11.84
C ALA A 264 -2.18 5.80 12.26
N ARG A 265 -2.93 4.75 12.62
CA ARG A 265 -4.29 4.87 13.16
C ARG A 265 -4.34 5.31 14.63
N LEU A 266 -3.21 5.23 15.34
CA LEU A 266 -3.13 5.67 16.74
C LEU A 266 -3.13 7.20 16.84
N ASP A 267 -2.76 7.91 15.81
CA ASP A 267 -2.90 9.35 15.72
C ASP A 267 -4.38 9.70 15.51
N ASN A 268 -5.04 10.13 16.59
CA ASN A 268 -6.47 10.49 16.60
C ASN A 268 -6.83 11.69 15.70
N GLY A 269 -6.17 11.87 14.56
CA GLY A 269 -6.39 13.00 13.64
C GLY A 269 -6.01 14.36 14.23
N THR A 270 -5.44 14.40 15.45
CA THR A 270 -5.01 15.63 16.13
C THR A 270 -3.58 16.03 15.75
N GLY A 271 -2.89 15.21 14.95
CA GLY A 271 -1.48 15.41 14.59
C GLY A 271 -0.50 15.29 15.78
N LYS A 272 -0.99 14.84 16.95
CA LYS A 272 -0.13 14.53 18.10
C LYS A 272 -0.11 13.02 18.29
N PRO A 273 1.07 12.37 18.14
CA PRO A 273 1.17 10.95 18.41
C PRO A 273 0.74 10.65 19.86
N LEU A 274 -0.11 9.64 20.03
CA LEU A 274 -0.41 9.13 21.37
C LEU A 274 0.89 8.56 21.98
N PRO A 275 1.09 8.73 23.30
CA PRO A 275 2.23 8.12 23.96
C PRO A 275 2.17 6.61 23.77
N ARG A 276 3.15 6.07 23.04
CA ARG A 276 3.28 4.64 22.78
C ARG A 276 3.94 4.00 24.01
N PRO A 277 3.35 2.98 24.65
CA PRO A 277 3.99 2.28 25.76
C PRO A 277 5.21 1.49 25.27
N ASP A 278 6.14 1.17 26.18
CA ASP A 278 7.39 0.48 25.84
C ASP A 278 7.19 -0.95 25.32
N ASN A 279 6.07 -1.59 25.68
CA ASN A 279 5.69 -2.92 25.24
C ASN A 279 4.93 -2.94 23.89
N LEU A 280 4.81 -1.79 23.19
CA LEU A 280 4.24 -1.71 21.86
C LEU A 280 5.34 -1.61 20.81
N TYR A 281 5.40 -2.60 19.93
CA TYR A 281 6.37 -2.73 18.86
C TYR A 281 5.70 -2.52 17.49
N ILE A 282 6.41 -1.85 16.58
CA ILE A 282 5.95 -1.61 15.22
C ILE A 282 6.77 -2.48 14.28
N ALA A 283 6.09 -3.37 13.57
CA ALA A 283 6.65 -4.14 12.47
C ALA A 283 6.74 -3.27 11.22
N ARG A 284 7.96 -2.99 10.77
CA ARG A 284 8.24 -2.18 9.58
C ARG A 284 8.57 -3.06 8.39
N GLN A 285 8.05 -2.67 7.24
CA GLN A 285 8.26 -3.38 5.98
C GLN A 285 9.22 -2.60 5.09
N LYS A 286 10.13 -3.35 4.41
CA LYS A 286 11.03 -2.80 3.39
C LYS A 286 10.72 -3.42 2.04
N THR A 287 10.71 -2.57 1.01
CA THR A 287 10.63 -3.02 -0.38
C THR A 287 12.04 -3.24 -0.92
N ILE A 288 12.33 -4.46 -1.37
CA ILE A 288 13.57 -4.81 -2.03
C ILE A 288 13.25 -4.96 -3.52
N VAL A 289 13.91 -4.18 -4.35
CA VAL A 289 13.81 -4.24 -5.81
C VAL A 289 15.18 -4.64 -6.37
N ASP A 290 15.18 -5.62 -7.25
CA ASP A 290 16.38 -6.03 -7.99
C ASP A 290 16.96 -4.86 -8.78
N GLU A 291 18.30 -4.70 -8.78
CA GLU A 291 18.97 -3.57 -9.41
C GLU A 291 18.64 -3.43 -10.90
N THR A 292 18.57 -4.56 -11.62
CA THR A 292 18.28 -4.55 -13.07
C THR A 292 16.85 -4.06 -13.34
N LEU A 293 15.90 -4.43 -12.49
CA LEU A 293 14.52 -3.94 -12.56
C LEU A 293 14.44 -2.48 -12.15
N ALA A 294 15.13 -2.07 -11.08
CA ALA A 294 15.18 -0.69 -10.62
C ALA A 294 15.70 0.25 -11.71
N HIS A 295 16.82 -0.12 -12.36
CA HIS A 295 17.36 0.63 -13.49
C HIS A 295 16.39 0.69 -14.68
N ARG A 296 15.71 -0.41 -15.00
CA ARG A 296 14.71 -0.42 -16.07
C ARG A 296 13.54 0.51 -15.76
N ILE A 297 13.01 0.47 -14.54
CA ILE A 297 11.91 1.34 -14.09
C ILE A 297 12.34 2.82 -14.16
N LEU A 298 13.53 3.15 -13.63
CA LEU A 298 14.03 4.51 -13.66
C LEU A 298 14.26 5.02 -15.09
N ASN A 299 14.88 4.21 -15.95
CA ASN A 299 15.10 4.58 -17.35
C ASN A 299 13.77 4.83 -18.07
N GLU A 300 12.76 4.01 -17.83
CA GLU A 300 11.42 4.21 -18.38
C GLU A 300 10.79 5.50 -17.86
N LEU A 301 10.90 5.78 -16.56
CA LEU A 301 10.30 6.97 -15.95
C LEU A 301 11.05 8.27 -16.25
N LEU A 302 12.36 8.23 -16.45
CA LEU A 302 13.17 9.42 -16.69
C LEU A 302 13.33 9.78 -18.17
N ASN A 303 13.21 8.81 -19.09
CA ASN A 303 13.43 8.99 -20.52
C ASN A 303 12.15 8.95 -21.39
N SER A 304 10.99 8.65 -20.79
CA SER A 304 9.66 8.69 -21.45
C SER A 304 8.99 10.12 -21.38
#